data_91e3141853366ed435855a5873388eea
#
_entry.id   91e3141853366ed435855a5873388eea
#
_cell.length_a   1.000
_cell.length_b   1.000
_cell.length_c   1.000
_cell.angle_alpha   90.00
_cell.angle_beta   90.00
_cell.angle_gamma   90.00
#
_symmetry.space_group_name_H-M   'P 1'
#
loop_
_entity.id
_entity.type
_entity.pdbx_description
1 polymer ?
#
loop_
_entity_poly.entity_id
_entity_poly.type
_entity_poly.pdbx_seq_one_letter_code
_entity_poly.pdbx_strand_id
1 'polypeptide(L)'
;MEHGLLAKSPRIEVVDALRGFAVMAIMLLHNIEHFNFYDFPTASSAFMEAMDKGIWETLFFLFSGKAYAIFSLLFGFSFFIQYNNQAKKGKDFRLRFLWRLFLLFIIGCFNGAFFPGDILVLYSIIGVVLVLVCRWSDRAILIAAIILMLQPLELGKFFYAMINPDYVPAAGVWRVHSQRMYPFLSQPDFWAMVKSNLWDGQLFSLLWAWGYGRFFQTASLFLLGMLIGRRQLFAKLSEHRIFWMRTLVIGAVCFVPLYFITASLPDMISNKAMLTPMNTVVSSFRNFSFMCVLVACFVFLWQQVSTHKMLHGLVPYGKMSLTNYLTQSIIGSFIYFGYGLSLYNVLGTTASFGVGVLLFILQLGFCHWWLKKFKQGPFEGAWKKATWAF
;
A
#
# COMPACT_ATOMS: atom_id res chain seq x y z
N MET A 1 41.40 9.77 -23.29
CA MET A 1 40.18 10.31 -22.64
C MET A 1 39.37 9.13 -22.14
N GLU A 2 39.55 8.75 -20.89
CA GLU A 2 38.84 7.65 -20.26
C GLU A 2 37.42 8.09 -19.98
N HIS A 3 36.46 7.52 -20.68
CA HIS A 3 35.06 7.58 -20.28
C HIS A 3 34.89 6.75 -19.00
N GLY A 4 35.10 7.39 -17.85
CA GLY A 4 34.76 6.82 -16.57
C GLY A 4 33.27 6.44 -16.57
N LEU A 5 33.00 5.14 -16.65
CA LEU A 5 31.71 4.53 -16.44
C LEU A 5 31.20 5.01 -15.07
N LEU A 6 30.30 6.01 -15.07
CA LEU A 6 29.64 6.47 -13.85
C LEU A 6 28.95 5.25 -13.23
N ALA A 7 29.57 4.72 -12.17
CA ALA A 7 29.09 3.53 -11.48
C ALA A 7 27.63 3.77 -11.05
N LYS A 8 26.72 2.90 -11.48
CA LYS A 8 25.35 2.89 -10.98
C LYS A 8 25.43 2.79 -9.46
N SER A 9 24.74 3.69 -8.76
CA SER A 9 24.62 3.55 -7.30
C SER A 9 24.15 2.13 -6.98
N PRO A 10 24.81 1.44 -6.03
CA PRO A 10 24.46 0.07 -5.66
C PRO A 10 23.01 -0.01 -5.27
N ARG A 11 22.33 -1.08 -5.68
CA ARG A 11 20.95 -1.33 -5.34
C ARG A 11 20.83 -1.60 -3.83
N ILE A 12 19.84 -0.98 -3.19
CA ILE A 12 19.66 -1.07 -1.74
C ILE A 12 18.74 -2.26 -1.43
N GLU A 13 19.34 -3.41 -1.13
CA GLU A 13 18.62 -4.69 -1.00
C GLU A 13 17.60 -4.72 0.14
N VAL A 14 17.88 -4.05 1.27
CA VAL A 14 16.91 -3.93 2.37
C VAL A 14 15.61 -3.27 1.92
N VAL A 15 15.67 -2.30 1.00
CA VAL A 15 14.48 -1.64 0.42
C VAL A 15 13.69 -2.60 -0.47
N ASP A 16 14.39 -3.42 -1.26
CA ASP A 16 13.73 -4.44 -2.08
C ASP A 16 13.09 -5.52 -1.19
N ALA A 17 13.78 -5.99 -0.14
CA ALA A 17 13.23 -6.95 0.81
C ALA A 17 12.01 -6.38 1.57
N LEU A 18 12.09 -5.13 2.04
CA LEU A 18 10.96 -4.46 2.71
C LEU A 18 9.77 -4.25 1.77
N ARG A 19 10.02 -3.98 0.48
CA ARG A 19 8.97 -3.94 -0.55
C ARG A 19 8.35 -5.31 -0.75
N GLY A 20 9.17 -6.38 -0.76
CA GLY A 20 8.71 -7.76 -0.83
C GLY A 20 7.81 -8.11 0.37
N PHE A 21 8.22 -7.73 1.58
CA PHE A 21 7.41 -7.89 2.80
C PHE A 21 6.06 -7.17 2.68
N ALA A 22 6.04 -5.92 2.22
CA ALA A 22 4.80 -5.16 2.07
C ALA A 22 3.84 -5.79 1.04
N VAL A 23 4.34 -6.26 -0.12
CA VAL A 23 3.51 -6.92 -1.14
C VAL A 23 3.00 -8.28 -0.66
N MET A 24 3.81 -9.05 0.07
CA MET A 24 3.37 -10.29 0.73
C MET A 24 2.23 -10.01 1.71
N ALA A 25 2.39 -9.03 2.59
CA ALA A 25 1.37 -8.66 3.57
C ALA A 25 0.05 -8.19 2.92
N ILE A 26 0.14 -7.42 1.84
CA ILE A 26 -1.01 -7.01 1.03
C ILE A 26 -1.70 -8.23 0.41
N MET A 27 -0.95 -9.16 -0.15
CA MET A 27 -1.52 -10.36 -0.77
C MET A 27 -2.25 -11.24 0.24
N LEU A 28 -1.69 -11.43 1.44
CA LEU A 28 -2.35 -12.20 2.49
C LEU A 28 -3.67 -11.56 2.92
N LEU A 29 -3.71 -10.22 3.07
CA LEU A 29 -4.95 -9.50 3.35
C LEU A 29 -5.97 -9.68 2.22
N HIS A 30 -5.58 -9.46 0.96
CA HIS A 30 -6.50 -9.57 -0.17
C HIS A 30 -7.10 -10.96 -0.31
N ASN A 31 -6.35 -12.03 0.01
CA ASN A 31 -6.90 -13.38 0.00
C ASN A 31 -7.97 -13.56 1.07
N ILE A 32 -7.73 -13.15 2.32
CA ILE A 32 -8.75 -13.27 3.37
C ILE A 32 -9.96 -12.35 3.18
N GLU A 33 -9.81 -11.26 2.42
CA GLU A 33 -10.90 -10.36 2.00
C GLU A 33 -11.58 -10.82 0.69
N HIS A 34 -11.21 -11.97 0.13
CA HIS A 34 -11.64 -12.45 -1.19
C HIS A 34 -11.53 -11.34 -2.28
N PHE A 35 -10.44 -10.58 -2.23
CA PHE A 35 -10.20 -9.47 -3.15
C PHE A 35 -11.33 -8.41 -3.13
N ASN A 36 -11.70 -7.95 -1.93
CA ASN A 36 -12.82 -7.03 -1.66
C ASN A 36 -14.22 -7.60 -1.94
N PHE A 37 -14.34 -8.92 -2.08
CA PHE A 37 -15.63 -9.57 -2.15
C PHE A 37 -15.93 -10.21 -0.80
N TYR A 38 -16.38 -9.43 0.16
CA TYR A 38 -16.63 -9.79 1.57
C TYR A 38 -17.86 -10.69 1.74
N ASP A 39 -17.93 -11.76 0.98
CA ASP A 39 -18.95 -12.80 1.11
C ASP A 39 -18.26 -14.10 1.53
N PHE A 40 -18.72 -14.70 2.63
CA PHE A 40 -18.07 -15.82 3.28
C PHE A 40 -19.08 -16.92 3.61
N PRO A 41 -18.70 -18.21 3.52
CA PRO A 41 -19.53 -19.29 3.97
C PRO A 41 -19.66 -19.26 5.50
N THR A 42 -20.76 -19.81 6.01
CA THR A 42 -20.89 -20.10 7.45
C THR A 42 -19.84 -21.11 7.89
N ALA A 43 -19.19 -20.84 9.02
CA ALA A 43 -18.18 -21.74 9.57
C ALA A 43 -18.80 -23.12 9.89
N SER A 44 -18.08 -24.18 9.57
CA SER A 44 -18.53 -25.56 9.74
C SER A 44 -18.58 -26.03 11.21
N SER A 45 -17.90 -25.31 12.10
CA SER A 45 -17.84 -25.59 13.54
C SER A 45 -17.41 -24.36 14.33
N ALA A 46 -17.69 -24.33 15.64
CA ALA A 46 -17.23 -23.28 16.55
C ALA A 46 -15.69 -23.15 16.58
N PHE A 47 -14.97 -24.24 16.37
CA PHE A 47 -13.50 -24.22 16.25
C PHE A 47 -13.06 -23.46 14.99
N MET A 48 -13.68 -23.73 13.84
CA MET A 48 -13.36 -23.02 12.60
C MET A 48 -13.73 -21.53 12.68
N GLU A 49 -14.86 -21.20 13.32
CA GLU A 49 -15.25 -19.81 13.57
C GLU A 49 -14.20 -19.05 14.39
N ALA A 50 -13.70 -19.69 15.46
CA ALA A 50 -12.64 -19.10 16.29
C ALA A 50 -11.31 -18.95 15.51
N MET A 51 -10.96 -19.91 14.67
CA MET A 51 -9.78 -19.85 13.79
C MET A 51 -9.92 -18.72 12.77
N ASP A 52 -11.05 -18.64 12.08
CA ASP A 52 -11.34 -17.59 11.08
C ASP A 52 -11.24 -16.19 11.70
N LYS A 53 -11.87 -16.01 12.89
CA LYS A 53 -11.80 -14.76 13.64
C LYS A 53 -10.36 -14.43 14.06
N GLY A 54 -9.61 -15.40 14.61
CA GLY A 54 -8.24 -15.20 15.07
C GLY A 54 -7.29 -14.79 13.92
N ILE A 55 -7.38 -15.44 12.77
CA ILE A 55 -6.59 -15.11 11.58
C ILE A 55 -6.96 -13.73 11.06
N TRP A 56 -8.27 -13.44 10.94
CA TRP A 56 -8.76 -12.13 10.52
C TRP A 56 -8.21 -11.00 11.39
N GLU A 57 -8.46 -11.08 12.70
CA GLU A 57 -8.02 -10.06 13.65
C GLU A 57 -6.49 -9.88 13.64
N THR A 58 -5.73 -10.97 13.58
CA THR A 58 -4.27 -10.93 13.56
C THR A 58 -3.73 -10.24 12.31
N LEU A 59 -4.21 -10.64 11.12
CA LEU A 59 -3.72 -10.05 9.87
C LEU A 59 -4.15 -8.59 9.72
N PHE A 60 -5.38 -8.26 10.11
CA PHE A 60 -5.84 -6.87 10.12
C PHE A 60 -5.06 -6.02 11.11
N PHE A 61 -4.79 -6.53 12.31
CA PHE A 61 -3.95 -5.83 13.28
C PHE A 61 -2.55 -5.57 12.75
N LEU A 62 -1.90 -6.57 12.17
CA LEU A 62 -0.52 -6.45 11.71
C LEU A 62 -0.39 -5.63 10.42
N PHE A 63 -1.27 -5.82 9.45
CA PHE A 63 -1.02 -5.39 8.07
C PHE A 63 -2.02 -4.37 7.54
N SER A 64 -3.29 -4.39 7.97
CA SER A 64 -4.29 -3.45 7.45
C SER A 64 -3.93 -2.00 7.77
N GLY A 65 -3.86 -1.17 6.75
CA GLY A 65 -3.44 0.22 6.88
C GLY A 65 -1.93 0.44 7.02
N LYS A 66 -1.10 -0.59 7.25
CA LYS A 66 0.35 -0.51 7.46
C LYS A 66 1.13 -1.00 6.25
N ALA A 67 0.72 -2.12 5.65
CA ALA A 67 1.40 -2.70 4.49
C ALA A 67 1.39 -1.72 3.29
N TYR A 68 0.22 -1.13 2.97
CA TYR A 68 0.16 -0.12 1.93
C TYR A 68 0.95 1.14 2.32
N ALA A 69 1.01 1.50 3.61
CA ALA A 69 1.77 2.67 4.07
C ALA A 69 3.28 2.47 3.88
N ILE A 70 3.79 1.25 4.16
CA ILE A 70 5.17 0.88 3.84
C ILE A 70 5.42 1.02 2.34
N PHE A 71 4.51 0.49 1.51
CA PHE A 71 4.64 0.54 0.06
C PHE A 71 4.60 1.99 -0.46
N SER A 72 3.76 2.85 0.11
CA SER A 72 3.70 4.30 -0.17
C SER A 72 5.02 4.99 0.17
N LEU A 73 5.55 4.74 1.36
CA LEU A 73 6.85 5.29 1.79
C LEU A 73 7.96 4.92 0.80
N LEU A 74 8.01 3.65 0.38
CA LEU A 74 9.00 3.16 -0.56
C LEU A 74 8.79 3.66 -2.00
N PHE A 75 7.57 4.07 -2.37
CA PHE A 75 7.31 4.73 -3.63
C PHE A 75 7.98 6.11 -3.68
N GLY A 76 7.79 6.95 -2.66
CA GLY A 76 8.45 8.24 -2.54
C GLY A 76 9.98 8.13 -2.45
N PHE A 77 10.49 7.15 -1.73
CA PHE A 77 11.91 6.80 -1.70
C PHE A 77 12.44 6.46 -3.10
N SER A 78 11.72 5.62 -3.83
CA SER A 78 12.12 5.18 -5.18
C SER A 78 12.09 6.33 -6.20
N PHE A 79 11.14 7.27 -6.07
CA PHE A 79 11.14 8.50 -6.83
C PHE A 79 12.44 9.29 -6.62
N PHE A 80 12.81 9.53 -5.36
CA PHE A 80 14.03 10.30 -5.07
C PHE A 80 15.28 9.65 -5.65
N ILE A 81 15.43 8.34 -5.51
CA ILE A 81 16.59 7.61 -6.07
C ILE A 81 16.68 7.82 -7.59
N GLN A 82 15.54 7.72 -8.30
CA GLN A 82 15.50 7.93 -9.74
C GLN A 82 15.79 9.39 -10.12
N TYR A 83 15.16 10.34 -9.41
CA TYR A 83 15.37 11.78 -9.61
C TYR A 83 16.85 12.15 -9.41
N ASN A 84 17.45 11.74 -8.29
CA ASN A 84 18.84 12.02 -7.96
C ASN A 84 19.82 11.39 -8.97
N ASN A 85 19.55 10.16 -9.43
CA ASN A 85 20.37 9.49 -10.45
C ASN A 85 20.31 10.19 -11.82
N GLN A 86 19.21 10.86 -12.18
CA GLN A 86 19.13 11.66 -13.39
C GLN A 86 19.74 13.04 -13.20
N ALA A 87 19.54 13.66 -12.04
CA ALA A 87 20.16 14.95 -11.71
C ALA A 87 21.69 14.89 -11.74
N LYS A 88 22.30 13.78 -11.25
CA LYS A 88 23.75 13.53 -11.37
C LYS A 88 24.25 13.45 -12.82
N LYS A 89 23.34 13.20 -13.77
CA LYS A 89 23.64 13.17 -15.22
C LYS A 89 23.28 14.49 -15.91
N GLY A 90 22.94 15.53 -15.16
CA GLY A 90 22.47 16.80 -15.68
C GLY A 90 21.10 16.77 -16.35
N LYS A 91 20.28 15.71 -16.11
CA LYS A 91 18.98 15.53 -16.76
C LYS A 91 17.84 15.81 -15.79
N ASP A 92 16.84 16.58 -16.23
CA ASP A 92 15.59 16.77 -15.49
C ASP A 92 14.70 15.52 -15.65
N PHE A 93 14.32 14.93 -14.53
CA PHE A 93 13.51 13.69 -14.50
C PHE A 93 12.01 13.96 -14.36
N ARG A 94 11.58 15.21 -14.11
CA ARG A 94 10.20 15.53 -13.74
C ARG A 94 9.18 15.13 -14.80
N LEU A 95 9.35 15.56 -16.05
CA LEU A 95 8.45 15.20 -17.15
C LEU A 95 8.43 13.71 -17.42
N ARG A 96 9.60 13.06 -17.34
CA ARG A 96 9.69 11.61 -17.48
C ARG A 96 9.00 10.86 -16.34
N PHE A 97 9.01 11.42 -15.13
CA PHE A 97 8.28 10.84 -14.02
C PHE A 97 6.77 11.01 -14.19
N LEU A 98 6.29 12.15 -14.68
CA LEU A 98 4.87 12.33 -15.02
C LEU A 98 4.42 11.32 -16.08
N TRP A 99 5.21 11.10 -17.12
CA TRP A 99 4.95 10.04 -18.10
C TRP A 99 4.91 8.66 -17.44
N ARG A 100 5.83 8.41 -16.54
CA ARG A 100 5.86 7.16 -15.77
C ARG A 100 4.61 6.97 -14.89
N LEU A 101 4.09 8.05 -14.30
CA LEU A 101 2.82 8.03 -13.56
C LEU A 101 1.64 7.77 -14.49
N PHE A 102 1.60 8.37 -15.67
CA PHE A 102 0.58 8.10 -16.68
C PHE A 102 0.57 6.61 -17.09
N LEU A 103 1.73 6.03 -17.35
CA LEU A 103 1.84 4.59 -17.60
C LEU A 103 1.37 3.76 -16.40
N LEU A 104 1.66 4.20 -15.16
CA LEU A 104 1.19 3.54 -13.96
C LEU A 104 -0.34 3.63 -13.82
N PHE A 105 -0.94 4.76 -14.23
CA PHE A 105 -2.39 4.91 -14.30
C PHE A 105 -3.02 3.87 -15.25
N ILE A 106 -2.46 3.70 -16.43
CA ILE A 106 -2.94 2.68 -17.40
C ILE A 106 -2.82 1.27 -16.81
N ILE A 107 -1.68 0.96 -16.17
CA ILE A 107 -1.46 -0.33 -15.51
C ILE A 107 -2.46 -0.51 -14.36
N GLY A 108 -2.76 0.54 -13.59
CA GLY A 108 -3.76 0.51 -12.52
C GLY A 108 -5.17 0.29 -13.06
N CYS A 109 -5.55 0.94 -14.16
CA CYS A 109 -6.83 0.66 -14.83
C CYS A 109 -6.92 -0.80 -15.30
N PHE A 110 -5.84 -1.35 -15.86
CA PHE A 110 -5.79 -2.77 -16.22
C PHE A 110 -5.95 -3.67 -14.99
N ASN A 111 -5.25 -3.40 -13.90
CA ASN A 111 -5.38 -4.16 -12.66
C ASN A 111 -6.77 -4.05 -12.05
N GLY A 112 -7.36 -2.86 -12.11
CA GLY A 112 -8.71 -2.59 -11.61
C GLY A 112 -9.80 -3.37 -12.33
N ALA A 113 -9.56 -3.85 -13.55
CA ALA A 113 -10.47 -4.76 -14.24
C ALA A 113 -10.67 -6.09 -13.47
N PHE A 114 -9.64 -6.53 -12.76
CA PHE A 114 -9.63 -7.77 -11.98
C PHE A 114 -9.85 -7.54 -10.48
N PHE A 115 -9.41 -6.39 -9.95
CA PHE A 115 -9.45 -6.09 -8.53
C PHE A 115 -9.97 -4.68 -8.25
N PRO A 116 -11.22 -4.51 -7.76
CA PRO A 116 -11.82 -3.21 -7.51
C PRO A 116 -11.18 -2.41 -6.36
N GLY A 117 -10.21 -2.99 -5.64
CA GLY A 117 -9.44 -2.34 -4.58
C GLY A 117 -8.08 -1.81 -5.04
N ASP A 118 -7.86 -1.58 -6.34
CA ASP A 118 -6.57 -1.17 -6.89
C ASP A 118 -6.05 0.14 -6.29
N ILE A 119 -4.77 0.16 -5.92
CA ILE A 119 -4.09 1.33 -5.38
C ILE A 119 -3.19 2.04 -6.40
N LEU A 120 -2.89 1.42 -7.55
CA LEU A 120 -1.95 1.98 -8.53
C LEU A 120 -2.51 3.24 -9.17
N VAL A 121 -3.83 3.29 -9.43
CA VAL A 121 -4.50 4.50 -9.91
C VAL A 121 -4.36 5.63 -8.90
N LEU A 122 -4.61 5.36 -7.62
CA LEU A 122 -4.41 6.32 -6.53
C LEU A 122 -2.96 6.84 -6.50
N TYR A 123 -1.98 5.93 -6.58
CA TYR A 123 -0.56 6.29 -6.57
C TYR A 123 -0.15 7.12 -7.78
N SER A 124 -0.72 6.86 -8.94
CA SER A 124 -0.44 7.63 -10.16
C SER A 124 -0.92 9.08 -10.03
N ILE A 125 -2.09 9.30 -9.44
CA ILE A 125 -2.66 10.64 -9.21
C ILE A 125 -1.84 11.37 -8.14
N ILE A 126 -1.65 10.78 -6.97
CA ILE A 126 -0.96 11.40 -5.83
C ILE A 126 0.54 11.59 -6.11
N GLY A 127 1.14 10.72 -6.92
CA GLY A 127 2.55 10.80 -7.30
C GLY A 127 2.96 12.13 -7.93
N VAL A 128 2.01 12.89 -8.49
CA VAL A 128 2.24 14.23 -9.04
C VAL A 128 2.79 15.18 -7.96
N VAL A 129 2.37 15.03 -6.70
CA VAL A 129 2.87 15.84 -5.58
C VAL A 129 4.40 15.77 -5.47
N LEU A 130 5.01 14.61 -5.71
CA LEU A 130 6.47 14.46 -5.68
C LEU A 130 7.18 15.35 -6.71
N VAL A 131 6.59 15.52 -7.88
CA VAL A 131 7.14 16.38 -8.94
C VAL A 131 7.04 17.86 -8.54
N LEU A 132 5.94 18.25 -7.92
CA LEU A 132 5.71 19.64 -7.50
C LEU A 132 6.69 20.07 -6.41
N VAL A 133 7.00 19.19 -5.45
CA VAL A 133 7.80 19.54 -4.27
C VAL A 133 9.25 19.08 -4.34
N CYS A 134 9.69 18.39 -5.41
CA CYS A 134 11.02 17.77 -5.48
C CYS A 134 12.20 18.76 -5.35
N ARG A 135 11.96 20.06 -5.53
CA ARG A 135 12.96 21.13 -5.37
C ARG A 135 12.86 21.88 -4.04
N TRP A 136 11.83 21.58 -3.23
CA TRP A 136 11.67 22.23 -1.93
C TRP A 136 12.77 21.82 -0.94
N SER A 137 12.98 22.66 0.08
CA SER A 137 13.87 22.32 1.19
C SER A 137 13.32 21.17 2.00
N ASP A 138 14.20 20.42 2.70
CA ASP A 138 13.79 19.29 3.54
C ASP A 138 12.81 19.73 4.65
N ARG A 139 12.99 20.94 5.18
CA ARG A 139 12.07 21.50 6.18
C ARG A 139 10.67 21.74 5.60
N ALA A 140 10.59 22.35 4.42
CA ALA A 140 9.30 22.60 3.75
C ALA A 140 8.57 21.29 3.42
N ILE A 141 9.30 20.28 2.93
CA ILE A 141 8.73 18.96 2.64
C ILE A 141 8.24 18.27 3.93
N LEU A 142 9.00 18.37 5.02
CA LEU A 142 8.60 17.78 6.31
C LEU A 142 7.34 18.47 6.86
N ILE A 143 7.26 19.81 6.79
CA ILE A 143 6.07 20.55 7.22
C ILE A 143 4.86 20.15 6.36
N ALA A 144 5.01 20.09 5.05
CA ALA A 144 3.94 19.64 4.14
C ALA A 144 3.49 18.20 4.47
N ALA A 145 4.43 17.29 4.73
CA ALA A 145 4.11 15.92 5.12
C ALA A 145 3.32 15.86 6.45
N ILE A 146 3.70 16.67 7.44
CA ILE A 146 2.99 16.75 8.72
C ILE A 146 1.57 17.31 8.51
N ILE A 147 1.42 18.40 7.75
CA ILE A 147 0.10 18.98 7.46
C ILE A 147 -0.80 17.96 6.76
N LEU A 148 -0.28 17.24 5.77
CA LEU A 148 -1.04 16.22 5.07
C LEU A 148 -1.43 15.04 6.00
N MET A 149 -0.54 14.63 6.91
CA MET A 149 -0.83 13.56 7.87
C MET A 149 -1.90 13.97 8.88
N LEU A 150 -2.04 15.25 9.20
CA LEU A 150 -3.11 15.80 10.05
C LEU A 150 -4.50 15.69 9.43
N GLN A 151 -4.62 15.26 8.17
CA GLN A 151 -5.91 15.07 7.49
C GLN A 151 -6.75 16.38 7.51
N PRO A 152 -6.29 17.48 6.89
CA PRO A 152 -6.88 18.80 7.08
C PRO A 152 -8.36 18.88 6.72
N LEU A 153 -8.80 18.12 5.71
CA LEU A 153 -10.23 18.07 5.35
C LEU A 153 -11.07 17.37 6.43
N GLU A 154 -10.56 16.31 7.03
CA GLU A 154 -11.27 15.58 8.08
C GLU A 154 -11.34 16.43 9.36
N LEU A 155 -10.26 17.14 9.71
CA LEU A 155 -10.30 18.13 10.78
C LEU A 155 -11.31 19.25 10.49
N GLY A 156 -11.35 19.76 9.24
CA GLY A 156 -12.35 20.75 8.82
C GLY A 156 -13.79 20.23 8.99
N LYS A 157 -14.06 18.99 8.58
CA LYS A 157 -15.38 18.36 8.79
C LYS A 157 -15.72 18.23 10.28
N PHE A 158 -14.74 17.84 11.10
CA PHE A 158 -14.93 17.73 12.55
C PHE A 158 -15.31 19.07 13.18
N PHE A 159 -14.56 20.14 12.90
CA PHE A 159 -14.87 21.47 13.42
C PHE A 159 -16.18 22.02 12.88
N TYR A 160 -16.50 21.77 11.61
CA TYR A 160 -17.79 22.15 11.04
C TYR A 160 -18.96 21.48 11.75
N ALA A 161 -18.86 20.17 12.02
CA ALA A 161 -19.88 19.43 12.76
C ALA A 161 -19.98 19.85 14.24
N MET A 162 -18.86 20.30 14.83
CA MET A 162 -18.85 20.84 16.20
C MET A 162 -19.61 22.17 16.31
N ILE A 163 -19.49 23.03 15.29
CA ILE A 163 -20.20 24.34 15.25
C ILE A 163 -21.66 24.16 14.82
N ASN A 164 -21.99 23.11 14.06
CA ASN A 164 -23.32 22.81 13.56
C ASN A 164 -23.80 21.45 14.07
N PRO A 165 -24.32 21.35 15.31
CA PRO A 165 -24.70 20.07 15.95
C PRO A 165 -25.75 19.26 15.17
N ASP A 166 -26.62 19.94 14.42
CA ASP A 166 -27.71 19.33 13.63
C ASP A 166 -27.21 18.85 12.25
N TYR A 167 -25.93 19.04 11.94
CA TYR A 167 -25.37 18.61 10.66
C TYR A 167 -25.35 17.09 10.53
N VAL A 168 -26.03 16.58 9.51
CA VAL A 168 -26.02 15.16 9.15
C VAL A 168 -25.18 14.98 7.89
N PRO A 169 -24.03 14.29 7.96
CA PRO A 169 -23.20 14.07 6.80
C PRO A 169 -23.91 13.16 5.79
N ALA A 170 -23.80 13.48 4.51
CA ALA A 170 -24.27 12.60 3.45
C ALA A 170 -23.57 11.24 3.51
N ALA A 171 -24.30 10.17 3.19
CA ALA A 171 -23.70 8.86 3.06
C ALA A 171 -22.56 8.88 2.03
N GLY A 172 -21.47 8.16 2.31
CA GLY A 172 -20.31 8.12 1.40
C GLY A 172 -20.72 7.66 0.00
N VAL A 173 -20.48 8.48 -1.00
CA VAL A 173 -20.84 8.22 -2.41
C VAL A 173 -20.26 6.90 -2.92
N TRP A 174 -19.12 6.46 -2.36
CA TRP A 174 -18.51 5.16 -2.67
C TRP A 174 -19.45 3.96 -2.46
N ARG A 175 -20.44 4.06 -1.53
CA ARG A 175 -21.41 2.99 -1.25
C ARG A 175 -22.32 2.71 -2.44
N VAL A 176 -22.70 3.73 -3.20
CA VAL A 176 -23.53 3.57 -4.41
C VAL A 176 -22.77 2.74 -5.45
N HIS A 177 -21.49 3.03 -5.64
CA HIS A 177 -20.66 2.31 -6.59
C HIS A 177 -20.37 0.88 -6.13
N SER A 178 -20.12 0.64 -4.83
CA SER A 178 -19.97 -0.72 -4.32
C SER A 178 -21.24 -1.55 -4.50
N GLN A 179 -22.41 -1.00 -4.19
CA GLN A 179 -23.70 -1.69 -4.38
C GLN A 179 -23.99 -2.06 -5.85
N ARG A 180 -23.54 -1.23 -6.80
CA ARG A 180 -23.67 -1.53 -8.23
C ARG A 180 -22.67 -2.60 -8.70
N MET A 181 -21.47 -2.60 -8.14
CA MET A 181 -20.38 -3.49 -8.54
C MET A 181 -20.53 -4.91 -7.95
N TYR A 182 -20.82 -5.05 -6.65
CA TYR A 182 -20.82 -6.33 -5.96
C TYR A 182 -21.64 -7.44 -6.64
N PRO A 183 -22.84 -7.20 -7.19
CA PRO A 183 -23.60 -8.26 -7.86
C PRO A 183 -22.88 -8.90 -9.04
N PHE A 184 -21.97 -8.18 -9.71
CA PHE A 184 -21.23 -8.70 -10.85
C PHE A 184 -20.04 -9.59 -10.42
N LEU A 185 -19.57 -9.47 -9.18
CA LEU A 185 -18.46 -10.30 -8.69
C LEU A 185 -18.86 -11.77 -8.51
N SER A 186 -20.14 -12.04 -8.22
CA SER A 186 -20.69 -13.39 -8.07
C SER A 186 -21.18 -14.03 -9.38
N GLN A 187 -21.34 -13.25 -10.46
CA GLN A 187 -21.86 -13.75 -11.74
C GLN A 187 -20.77 -14.44 -12.57
N PRO A 188 -21.15 -15.45 -13.38
CA PRO A 188 -20.20 -16.15 -14.26
C PRO A 188 -19.81 -15.36 -15.52
N ASP A 189 -20.29 -14.11 -15.69
CA ASP A 189 -19.99 -13.27 -16.83
C ASP A 189 -18.73 -12.43 -16.61
N PHE A 190 -17.62 -12.86 -17.21
CA PHE A 190 -16.34 -12.17 -17.15
C PHE A 190 -16.39 -10.73 -17.67
N TRP A 191 -17.05 -10.50 -18.80
CA TRP A 191 -17.07 -9.17 -19.41
C TRP A 191 -17.96 -8.19 -18.67
N ALA A 192 -19.08 -8.66 -18.12
CA ALA A 192 -19.93 -7.85 -17.24
C ALA A 192 -19.17 -7.44 -15.97
N MET A 193 -18.44 -8.37 -15.34
CA MET A 193 -17.57 -8.09 -14.18
C MET A 193 -16.47 -7.08 -14.53
N VAL A 194 -15.73 -7.28 -15.64
CA VAL A 194 -14.68 -6.35 -16.09
C VAL A 194 -15.24 -4.95 -16.33
N LYS A 195 -16.37 -4.83 -17.03
CA LYS A 195 -17.02 -3.54 -17.29
C LYS A 195 -17.44 -2.84 -16.01
N SER A 196 -18.03 -3.59 -15.07
CA SER A 196 -18.43 -3.07 -13.76
C SER A 196 -17.23 -2.60 -12.94
N ASN A 197 -16.16 -3.40 -12.90
CA ASN A 197 -14.94 -3.06 -12.17
C ASN A 197 -14.23 -1.83 -12.75
N LEU A 198 -14.16 -1.68 -14.06
CA LEU A 198 -13.52 -0.54 -14.72
C LEU A 198 -14.27 0.78 -14.48
N TRP A 199 -15.56 0.76 -14.19
CA TRP A 199 -16.34 1.96 -13.92
C TRP A 199 -16.67 2.09 -12.43
N ASP A 200 -17.62 1.28 -11.94
CA ASP A 200 -18.06 1.36 -10.55
C ASP A 200 -16.97 0.91 -9.58
N GLY A 201 -16.18 -0.09 -9.92
CA GLY A 201 -15.05 -0.54 -9.10
C GLY A 201 -13.95 0.52 -8.93
N GLN A 202 -13.56 1.22 -10.00
CA GLN A 202 -12.58 2.29 -9.93
C GLN A 202 -13.11 3.51 -9.14
N LEU A 203 -14.35 3.90 -9.37
CA LEU A 203 -15.00 4.98 -8.61
C LEU A 203 -15.16 4.61 -7.14
N PHE A 204 -15.56 3.36 -6.85
CA PHE A 204 -15.59 2.84 -5.48
C PHE A 204 -14.23 2.98 -4.81
N SER A 205 -13.16 2.47 -5.43
CA SER A 205 -11.80 2.51 -4.85
C SER A 205 -11.33 3.95 -4.56
N LEU A 206 -11.48 4.86 -5.52
CA LEU A 206 -11.03 6.25 -5.37
C LEU A 206 -11.86 7.02 -4.34
N LEU A 207 -13.18 6.90 -4.37
CA LEU A 207 -14.07 7.60 -3.44
C LEU A 207 -13.97 7.03 -2.03
N TRP A 208 -13.76 5.71 -1.89
CA TRP A 208 -13.46 5.08 -0.62
C TRP A 208 -12.13 5.60 -0.05
N ALA A 209 -11.09 5.62 -0.87
CA ALA A 209 -9.80 6.15 -0.48
C ALA A 209 -9.86 7.62 -0.06
N TRP A 210 -10.69 8.43 -0.74
CA TRP A 210 -10.97 9.80 -0.35
C TRP A 210 -11.67 9.87 1.00
N GLY A 211 -12.76 9.11 1.20
CA GLY A 211 -13.55 9.10 2.42
C GLY A 211 -12.81 8.61 3.67
N TYR A 212 -11.78 7.78 3.47
CA TYR A 212 -10.92 7.26 4.54
C TYR A 212 -9.56 7.97 4.65
N GLY A 213 -9.42 9.18 4.09
CA GLY A 213 -8.23 10.02 4.23
C GLY A 213 -6.96 9.47 3.55
N ARG A 214 -7.10 8.45 2.66
CA ARG A 214 -5.95 7.79 2.03
C ARG A 214 -5.18 8.72 1.09
N PHE A 215 -5.84 9.70 0.48
CA PHE A 215 -5.17 10.68 -0.38
C PHE A 215 -4.11 11.47 0.39
N PHE A 216 -4.48 12.06 1.51
CA PHE A 216 -3.57 12.86 2.33
C PHE A 216 -2.50 12.00 2.99
N GLN A 217 -2.88 10.84 3.53
CA GLN A 217 -1.93 9.94 4.15
C GLN A 217 -0.90 9.42 3.14
N THR A 218 -1.33 9.01 1.93
CA THR A 218 -0.41 8.54 0.87
C THR A 218 0.52 9.67 0.41
N ALA A 219 0.00 10.88 0.20
CA ALA A 219 0.82 12.04 -0.15
C ALA A 219 1.88 12.32 0.92
N SER A 220 1.49 12.34 2.20
CA SER A 220 2.42 12.48 3.32
C SER A 220 3.52 11.41 3.31
N LEU A 221 3.14 10.15 3.15
CA LEU A 221 4.08 9.01 3.11
C LEU A 221 5.04 9.10 1.91
N PHE A 222 4.56 9.56 0.75
CA PHE A 222 5.42 9.82 -0.41
C PHE A 222 6.48 10.88 -0.09
N LEU A 223 6.09 11.97 0.56
CA LEU A 223 7.01 13.03 0.97
C LEU A 223 8.03 12.54 2.00
N LEU A 224 7.58 11.81 3.01
CA LEU A 224 8.47 11.21 4.00
C LEU A 224 9.43 10.19 3.36
N GLY A 225 8.97 9.38 2.43
CA GLY A 225 9.81 8.46 1.66
C GLY A 225 10.87 9.18 0.85
N MET A 226 10.52 10.30 0.21
CA MET A 226 11.48 11.16 -0.50
C MET A 226 12.54 11.73 0.45
N LEU A 227 12.17 12.18 1.67
CA LEU A 227 13.11 12.67 2.68
C LEU A 227 14.05 11.57 3.19
N ILE A 228 13.52 10.36 3.43
CA ILE A 228 14.33 9.18 3.78
C ILE A 228 15.37 8.91 2.69
N GLY A 229 14.96 9.03 1.42
CA GLY A 229 15.87 8.90 0.28
C GLY A 229 16.96 9.97 0.24
N ARG A 230 16.62 11.25 0.46
CA ARG A 230 17.57 12.37 0.50
C ARG A 230 18.62 12.18 1.59
N ARG A 231 18.21 11.68 2.76
CA ARG A 231 19.10 11.44 3.91
C ARG A 231 19.79 10.08 3.85
N GLN A 232 19.56 9.29 2.81
CA GLN A 232 20.18 7.98 2.59
C GLN A 232 19.99 6.99 3.76
N LEU A 233 18.88 7.09 4.51
CA LEU A 233 18.69 6.36 5.76
C LEU A 233 18.67 4.83 5.59
N PHE A 234 18.31 4.32 4.41
CA PHE A 234 18.38 2.89 4.08
C PHE A 234 19.74 2.48 3.47
N ALA A 235 20.55 3.42 2.97
CA ALA A 235 21.80 3.08 2.31
C ALA A 235 22.93 2.76 3.29
N LYS A 236 22.90 3.40 4.47
CA LYS A 236 23.95 3.31 5.50
C LYS A 236 23.32 2.97 6.86
N LEU A 237 22.79 1.77 6.98
CA LEU A 237 22.01 1.35 8.15
C LEU A 237 22.78 1.44 9.48
N SER A 238 24.06 1.08 9.47
CA SER A 238 24.93 1.16 10.67
C SER A 238 25.13 2.58 11.16
N GLU A 239 25.33 3.55 10.25
CA GLU A 239 25.49 4.97 10.60
C GLU A 239 24.17 5.56 11.13
N HIS A 240 23.02 5.04 10.70
CA HIS A 240 21.69 5.52 11.08
C HIS A 240 20.99 4.66 12.15
N ARG A 241 21.74 3.84 12.90
CA ARG A 241 21.15 2.95 13.92
C ARG A 241 20.34 3.72 14.97
N ILE A 242 20.85 4.89 15.43
CA ILE A 242 20.16 5.73 16.41
C ILE A 242 18.83 6.26 15.84
N PHE A 243 18.80 6.65 14.57
CA PHE A 243 17.56 7.08 13.90
C PHE A 243 16.52 5.96 13.93
N TRP A 244 16.88 4.75 13.53
CA TRP A 244 15.96 3.61 13.51
C TRP A 244 15.52 3.20 14.92
N MET A 245 16.40 3.28 15.92
CA MET A 245 16.03 3.05 17.32
C MET A 245 15.02 4.10 17.82
N ARG A 246 15.23 5.37 17.55
CA ARG A 246 14.27 6.43 17.88
C ARG A 246 12.95 6.23 17.16
N THR A 247 12.97 5.84 15.88
CA THR A 247 11.76 5.54 15.10
C THR A 247 10.97 4.39 15.72
N LEU A 248 11.64 3.33 16.18
CA LEU A 248 11.02 2.20 16.85
C LEU A 248 10.36 2.63 18.18
N VAL A 249 11.13 3.31 19.04
CA VAL A 249 10.65 3.71 20.37
C VAL A 249 9.51 4.72 20.27
N ILE A 250 9.67 5.79 19.47
CA ILE A 250 8.62 6.80 19.28
C ILE A 250 7.39 6.17 18.64
N GLY A 251 7.58 5.33 17.62
CA GLY A 251 6.47 4.60 16.97
C GLY A 251 5.68 3.76 17.97
N ALA A 252 6.37 2.98 18.82
CA ALA A 252 5.71 2.16 19.83
C ALA A 252 5.01 3.00 20.92
N VAL A 253 5.68 4.03 21.44
CA VAL A 253 5.13 4.92 22.46
C VAL A 253 3.91 5.68 21.95
N CYS A 254 3.91 6.12 20.69
CA CYS A 254 2.75 6.77 20.09
C CYS A 254 1.62 5.77 19.72
N PHE A 255 1.97 4.56 19.29
CA PHE A 255 0.99 3.57 18.87
C PHE A 255 0.06 3.15 20.00
N VAL A 256 0.60 2.88 21.20
CA VAL A 256 -0.19 2.36 22.33
C VAL A 256 -1.35 3.30 22.71
N PRO A 257 -1.13 4.59 23.03
CA PRO A 257 -2.25 5.47 23.34
C PRO A 257 -3.21 5.67 22.15
N LEU A 258 -2.70 5.78 20.91
CA LEU A 258 -3.55 5.92 19.73
C LEU A 258 -4.44 4.70 19.48
N TYR A 259 -3.97 3.51 19.83
CA TYR A 259 -4.77 2.28 19.76
C TYR A 259 -5.96 2.34 20.70
N PHE A 260 -5.73 2.69 21.98
CA PHE A 260 -6.79 2.82 22.97
C PHE A 260 -7.73 3.99 22.67
N ILE A 261 -7.20 5.15 22.26
CA ILE A 261 -8.02 6.29 21.85
C ILE A 261 -8.95 5.88 20.70
N THR A 262 -8.44 5.19 19.67
CA THR A 262 -9.28 4.74 18.54
C THR A 262 -10.41 3.82 19.02
N ALA A 263 -10.16 2.94 19.97
CA ALA A 263 -11.15 2.02 20.52
C ALA A 263 -12.22 2.76 21.35
N SER A 264 -11.82 3.80 22.10
CA SER A 264 -12.72 4.57 22.98
C SER A 264 -13.45 5.73 22.27
N LEU A 265 -13.06 6.08 21.04
CA LEU A 265 -13.70 7.20 20.30
C LEU A 265 -15.23 7.11 20.21
N PRO A 266 -15.85 5.93 19.93
CA PRO A 266 -17.30 5.80 19.88
C PRO A 266 -18.00 6.14 21.21
N ASP A 267 -17.35 5.86 22.34
CA ASP A 267 -17.88 6.16 23.68
C ASP A 267 -17.71 7.63 24.04
N MET A 268 -16.67 8.29 23.50
CA MET A 268 -16.36 9.70 23.75
C MET A 268 -17.16 10.66 22.85
N ILE A 269 -17.51 10.25 21.64
CA ILE A 269 -18.14 11.09 20.62
C ILE A 269 -19.38 10.41 20.08
N SER A 270 -20.55 10.79 20.59
CA SER A 270 -21.84 10.21 20.17
C SER A 270 -22.30 10.71 18.79
N ASN A 271 -21.92 11.94 18.40
CA ASN A 271 -22.28 12.51 17.10
C ASN A 271 -21.45 11.89 15.97
N LYS A 272 -22.10 11.13 15.09
CA LYS A 272 -21.45 10.46 13.95
C LYS A 272 -20.75 11.42 12.97
N ALA A 273 -21.25 12.66 12.85
CA ALA A 273 -20.65 13.70 12.00
C ALA A 273 -19.27 14.15 12.52
N MET A 274 -19.04 14.05 13.82
CA MET A 274 -17.75 14.32 14.48
C MET A 274 -16.90 13.06 14.60
N LEU A 275 -17.53 11.91 14.93
CA LEU A 275 -16.85 10.64 15.16
C LEU A 275 -16.09 10.15 13.92
N THR A 276 -16.74 10.15 12.75
CA THR A 276 -16.18 9.62 11.51
C THR A 276 -14.88 10.34 11.10
N PRO A 277 -14.84 11.67 10.98
CA PRO A 277 -13.61 12.38 10.63
C PRO A 277 -12.53 12.25 11.70
N MET A 278 -12.89 12.32 13.01
CA MET A 278 -11.91 12.15 14.09
C MET A 278 -11.29 10.74 14.07
N ASN A 279 -12.11 9.71 13.85
CA ASN A 279 -11.61 8.34 13.70
C ASN A 279 -10.64 8.21 12.51
N THR A 280 -10.90 8.90 11.40
CA THR A 280 -9.99 8.92 10.23
C THR A 280 -8.64 9.55 10.61
N VAL A 281 -8.65 10.69 11.31
CA VAL A 281 -7.43 11.37 11.77
C VAL A 281 -6.63 10.45 12.70
N VAL A 282 -7.24 9.97 13.78
CA VAL A 282 -6.57 9.14 14.80
C VAL A 282 -6.07 7.84 14.20
N SER A 283 -6.86 7.18 13.35
CA SER A 283 -6.47 5.94 12.67
C SER A 283 -5.29 6.16 11.71
N SER A 284 -5.20 7.33 11.06
CA SER A 284 -4.05 7.66 10.20
C SER A 284 -2.76 7.71 11.00
N PHE A 285 -2.76 8.37 12.15
CA PHE A 285 -1.61 8.41 13.06
C PHE A 285 -1.29 7.06 13.69
N ARG A 286 -2.31 6.31 14.11
CA ARG A 286 -2.14 4.96 14.65
C ARG A 286 -1.45 4.03 13.64
N ASN A 287 -1.94 4.02 12.39
CA ASN A 287 -1.37 3.19 11.34
C ASN A 287 0.04 3.64 10.97
N PHE A 288 0.29 4.95 10.93
CA PHE A 288 1.63 5.50 10.71
C PHE A 288 2.61 5.10 11.82
N SER A 289 2.21 5.23 13.08
CA SER A 289 3.06 4.86 14.23
C SER A 289 3.41 3.36 14.20
N PHE A 290 2.45 2.49 13.94
CA PHE A 290 2.73 1.05 13.84
C PHE A 290 3.54 0.69 12.59
N MET A 291 3.31 1.37 11.46
CA MET A 291 4.17 1.25 10.28
C MET A 291 5.64 1.59 10.62
N CYS A 292 5.88 2.64 11.38
CA CYS A 292 7.24 3.00 11.85
C CYS A 292 7.86 1.88 12.68
N VAL A 293 7.08 1.24 13.57
CA VAL A 293 7.53 0.06 14.34
C VAL A 293 7.90 -1.08 13.40
N LEU A 294 7.03 -1.44 12.45
CA LEU A 294 7.28 -2.54 11.52
C LEU A 294 8.53 -2.30 10.66
N VAL A 295 8.70 -1.08 10.12
CA VAL A 295 9.87 -0.72 9.30
C VAL A 295 11.15 -0.77 10.14
N ALA A 296 11.14 -0.21 11.35
CA ALA A 296 12.31 -0.21 12.21
C ALA A 296 12.67 -1.63 12.68
N CYS A 297 11.68 -2.45 13.07
CA CYS A 297 11.91 -3.86 13.39
C CYS A 297 12.51 -4.61 12.19
N PHE A 298 11.96 -4.40 10.98
CA PHE A 298 12.50 -5.01 9.77
C PHE A 298 13.95 -4.62 9.52
N VAL A 299 14.31 -3.34 9.70
CA VAL A 299 15.69 -2.84 9.57
C VAL A 299 16.63 -3.50 10.59
N PHE A 300 16.21 -3.66 11.85
CA PHE A 300 17.02 -4.34 12.86
C PHE A 300 17.18 -5.83 12.58
N LEU A 301 16.10 -6.51 12.19
CA LEU A 301 16.15 -7.92 11.79
C LEU A 301 17.02 -8.14 10.55
N TRP A 302 17.02 -7.18 9.62
CA TRP A 302 17.89 -7.22 8.44
C TRP A 302 19.38 -7.16 8.80
N GLN A 303 19.75 -6.45 9.87
CA GLN A 303 21.14 -6.33 10.33
C GLN A 303 21.63 -7.55 11.14
N GLN A 304 20.74 -8.42 11.60
CA GLN A 304 21.09 -9.62 12.35
C GLN A 304 21.47 -10.77 11.40
N VAL A 305 22.58 -11.43 11.66
CA VAL A 305 23.10 -12.54 10.84
C VAL A 305 22.09 -13.69 10.71
N SER A 306 21.39 -14.02 11.82
CA SER A 306 20.43 -15.13 11.86
C SER A 306 19.20 -14.91 10.99
N THR A 307 18.66 -13.68 10.95
CA THR A 307 17.42 -13.34 10.21
C THR A 307 17.70 -12.77 8.82
N HIS A 308 18.91 -12.25 8.60
CA HIS A 308 19.30 -11.66 7.32
C HIS A 308 19.06 -12.60 6.12
N LYS A 309 19.51 -13.86 6.24
CA LYS A 309 19.36 -14.84 5.16
C LYS A 309 17.89 -15.10 4.80
N MET A 310 17.01 -15.19 5.79
CA MET A 310 15.57 -15.35 5.59
C MET A 310 14.96 -14.13 4.91
N LEU A 311 15.25 -12.93 5.42
CA LEU A 311 14.73 -11.68 4.85
C LEU A 311 15.30 -11.38 3.46
N HIS A 312 16.56 -11.76 3.20
CA HIS A 312 17.18 -11.66 1.88
C HIS A 312 16.44 -12.48 0.83
N GLY A 313 15.79 -13.58 1.24
CA GLY A 313 14.89 -14.37 0.38
C GLY A 313 13.75 -13.54 -0.22
N LEU A 314 13.33 -12.44 0.42
CA LEU A 314 12.29 -11.53 -0.08
C LEU A 314 12.80 -10.55 -1.16
N VAL A 315 14.12 -10.39 -1.35
CA VAL A 315 14.69 -9.45 -2.32
C VAL A 315 14.19 -9.69 -3.75
N PRO A 316 14.20 -10.91 -4.29
CA PRO A 316 13.64 -11.21 -5.62
C PRO A 316 12.15 -10.85 -5.72
N TYR A 317 11.38 -11.14 -4.69
CA TYR A 317 9.95 -10.85 -4.63
C TYR A 317 9.67 -9.34 -4.68
N GLY A 318 10.43 -8.54 -3.92
CA GLY A 318 10.32 -7.07 -3.95
C GLY A 318 10.86 -6.44 -5.24
N LYS A 319 11.85 -7.07 -5.91
CA LYS A 319 12.32 -6.64 -7.24
C LYS A 319 11.24 -6.80 -8.31
N MET A 320 10.31 -7.72 -8.12
CA MET A 320 9.19 -8.02 -9.01
C MET A 320 7.84 -7.60 -8.41
N SER A 321 7.83 -6.55 -7.57
CA SER A 321 6.65 -6.13 -6.81
C SER A 321 5.43 -5.78 -7.68
N LEU A 322 5.63 -5.14 -8.83
CA LEU A 322 4.55 -4.83 -9.78
C LEU A 322 4.01 -6.11 -10.43
N THR A 323 4.90 -6.99 -10.88
CA THR A 323 4.51 -8.29 -11.44
C THR A 323 3.69 -9.10 -10.43
N ASN A 324 4.19 -9.21 -9.19
CA ASN A 324 3.49 -9.95 -8.13
C ASN A 324 2.14 -9.31 -7.79
N TYR A 325 2.07 -7.98 -7.74
CA TYR A 325 0.83 -7.27 -7.45
C TYR A 325 -0.24 -7.46 -8.55
N LEU A 326 0.14 -7.43 -9.82
CA LEU A 326 -0.80 -7.65 -10.93
C LEU A 326 -1.24 -9.12 -11.02
N THR A 327 -0.28 -10.05 -10.91
CA THR A 327 -0.60 -11.48 -11.00
C THR A 327 -1.45 -11.97 -9.83
N GLN A 328 -1.25 -11.43 -8.61
CA GLN A 328 -2.13 -11.76 -7.49
C GLN A 328 -3.59 -11.33 -7.73
N SER A 329 -3.81 -10.15 -8.34
CA SER A 329 -5.16 -9.66 -8.64
C SER A 329 -5.86 -10.54 -9.68
N ILE A 330 -5.13 -10.93 -10.74
CA ILE A 330 -5.66 -11.81 -11.79
C ILE A 330 -5.97 -13.20 -11.23
N ILE A 331 -5.04 -13.80 -10.49
CA ILE A 331 -5.21 -15.13 -9.92
C ILE A 331 -6.28 -15.12 -8.83
N GLY A 332 -6.27 -14.11 -7.95
CA GLY A 332 -7.23 -14.00 -6.85
C GLY A 332 -8.66 -13.81 -7.35
N SER A 333 -8.88 -12.92 -8.32
CA SER A 333 -10.20 -12.76 -8.92
C SER A 333 -10.69 -14.05 -9.60
N PHE A 334 -9.80 -14.80 -10.28
CA PHE A 334 -10.15 -16.10 -10.86
C PHE A 334 -10.50 -17.15 -9.79
N ILE A 335 -9.83 -17.14 -8.63
CA ILE A 335 -10.12 -18.08 -7.53
C ILE A 335 -11.47 -17.75 -6.88
N TYR A 336 -11.70 -16.48 -6.55
CA TYR A 336 -12.82 -16.11 -5.70
C TYR A 336 -14.07 -15.69 -6.48
N PHE A 337 -13.97 -15.00 -7.63
CA PHE A 337 -15.13 -14.43 -8.33
C PHE A 337 -15.90 -15.47 -9.15
N GLY A 338 -17.18 -15.17 -9.42
CA GLY A 338 -18.12 -16.06 -10.08
C GLY A 338 -17.74 -16.48 -11.49
N TYR A 339 -16.96 -15.66 -12.22
CA TYR A 339 -16.49 -16.02 -13.57
C TYR A 339 -15.39 -17.09 -13.57
N GLY A 340 -14.74 -17.33 -12.44
CA GLY A 340 -13.65 -18.29 -12.29
C GLY A 340 -14.07 -19.52 -11.50
N LEU A 341 -13.35 -19.83 -10.43
CA LEU A 341 -13.65 -20.97 -9.57
C LEU A 341 -14.77 -20.73 -8.55
N SER A 342 -15.18 -19.48 -8.38
CA SER A 342 -16.29 -19.07 -7.48
C SER A 342 -16.14 -19.58 -6.03
N LEU A 343 -14.90 -19.58 -5.52
CA LEU A 343 -14.62 -20.15 -4.20
C LEU A 343 -14.95 -19.20 -3.03
N TYR A 344 -15.48 -18.02 -3.29
CA TYR A 344 -15.86 -17.05 -2.25
C TYR A 344 -16.88 -17.60 -1.25
N ASN A 345 -17.81 -18.45 -1.70
CA ASN A 345 -18.85 -19.06 -0.89
C ASN A 345 -18.47 -20.45 -0.31
N VAL A 346 -17.25 -20.91 -0.56
CA VAL A 346 -16.74 -22.22 -0.12
C VAL A 346 -15.61 -22.07 0.89
N LEU A 347 -14.73 -21.08 0.67
CA LEU A 347 -13.53 -20.87 1.49
C LEU A 347 -13.81 -19.84 2.59
N GLY A 348 -13.71 -20.26 3.85
CA GLY A 348 -13.65 -19.35 4.99
C GLY A 348 -12.28 -18.64 5.08
N THR A 349 -12.14 -17.75 6.06
CA THR A 349 -10.92 -16.93 6.25
C THR A 349 -9.66 -17.79 6.40
N THR A 350 -9.73 -18.88 7.18
CA THR A 350 -8.59 -19.80 7.42
C THR A 350 -8.11 -20.45 6.11
N ALA A 351 -9.05 -20.97 5.32
CA ALA A 351 -8.72 -21.61 4.04
C ALA A 351 -8.17 -20.60 3.05
N SER A 352 -8.75 -19.40 2.99
CA SER A 352 -8.28 -18.29 2.13
C SER A 352 -6.90 -17.78 2.54
N PHE A 353 -6.58 -17.78 3.84
CA PHE A 353 -5.21 -17.53 4.30
C PHE A 353 -4.24 -18.59 3.78
N GLY A 354 -4.62 -19.88 3.85
CA GLY A 354 -3.85 -20.98 3.27
C GLY A 354 -3.58 -20.80 1.76
N VAL A 355 -4.61 -20.41 1.00
CA VAL A 355 -4.46 -20.05 -0.43
C VAL A 355 -3.48 -18.90 -0.60
N GLY A 356 -3.58 -17.84 0.22
CA GLY A 356 -2.65 -16.70 0.17
C GLY A 356 -1.20 -17.12 0.44
N VAL A 357 -0.97 -17.99 1.43
CA VAL A 357 0.38 -18.52 1.73
C VAL A 357 0.91 -19.36 0.56
N LEU A 358 0.08 -20.23 -0.01
CA LEU A 358 0.47 -21.04 -1.18
C LEU A 358 0.84 -20.15 -2.38
N LEU A 359 0.01 -19.17 -2.69
CA LEU A 359 0.29 -18.21 -3.78
C LEU A 359 1.59 -17.43 -3.53
N PHE A 360 1.85 -17.01 -2.29
CA PHE A 360 3.10 -16.36 -1.93
C PHE A 360 4.31 -17.26 -2.21
N ILE A 361 4.25 -18.53 -1.78
CA ILE A 361 5.35 -19.48 -2.01
C ILE A 361 5.59 -19.70 -3.50
N LEU A 362 4.52 -19.87 -4.29
CA LEU A 362 4.60 -20.04 -5.74
C LEU A 362 5.19 -18.81 -6.44
N GLN A 363 4.71 -17.61 -6.09
CA GLN A 363 5.24 -16.36 -6.66
C GLN A 363 6.69 -16.12 -6.23
N LEU A 364 7.05 -16.42 -4.97
CA LEU A 364 8.42 -16.31 -4.49
C LEU A 364 9.36 -17.23 -5.28
N GLY A 365 8.97 -18.50 -5.47
CA GLY A 365 9.68 -19.47 -6.30
C GLY A 365 9.84 -18.99 -7.75
N PHE A 366 8.77 -18.48 -8.34
CA PHE A 366 8.79 -17.88 -9.68
C PHE A 366 9.77 -16.70 -9.76
N CYS A 367 9.77 -15.80 -8.77
CA CYS A 367 10.66 -14.64 -8.75
C CYS A 367 12.14 -15.06 -8.71
N HIS A 368 12.47 -16.06 -7.88
CA HIS A 368 13.83 -16.60 -7.81
C HIS A 368 14.25 -17.24 -9.12
N TRP A 369 13.39 -18.04 -9.74
CA TRP A 369 13.67 -18.66 -11.05
C TRP A 369 13.80 -17.62 -12.17
N TRP A 370 12.88 -16.65 -12.24
CA TRP A 370 12.86 -15.62 -13.28
C TRP A 370 14.11 -14.74 -13.24
N LEU A 371 14.48 -14.26 -12.05
CA LEU A 371 15.62 -13.35 -11.89
C LEU A 371 16.99 -14.02 -12.07
N LYS A 372 17.07 -15.35 -12.17
CA LYS A 372 18.27 -16.05 -12.66
C LYS A 372 18.47 -15.84 -14.16
N LYS A 373 17.40 -15.66 -14.93
CA LYS A 373 17.44 -15.51 -16.40
C LYS A 373 17.33 -14.05 -16.85
N PHE A 374 16.57 -13.24 -16.10
CA PHE A 374 16.25 -11.87 -16.47
C PHE A 374 16.63 -10.88 -15.35
N LYS A 375 16.97 -9.65 -15.71
CA LYS A 375 17.41 -8.62 -14.74
C LYS A 375 16.26 -7.96 -13.95
N GLN A 376 15.02 -8.10 -14.37
CA GLN A 376 13.82 -7.48 -13.80
C GLN A 376 12.57 -8.28 -14.18
N GLY A 377 11.49 -8.09 -13.44
CA GLY A 377 10.22 -8.76 -13.72
C GLY A 377 9.61 -8.34 -15.06
N PRO A 378 8.68 -9.12 -15.62
CA PRO A 378 8.09 -8.85 -16.93
C PRO A 378 7.37 -7.48 -16.98
N PHE A 379 6.49 -7.17 -16.02
CA PHE A 379 5.79 -5.89 -15.99
C PHE A 379 6.69 -4.72 -15.62
N GLU A 380 7.67 -4.89 -14.72
CA GLU A 380 8.71 -3.90 -14.45
C GLU A 380 9.54 -3.59 -15.69
N GLY A 381 9.86 -4.63 -16.48
CA GLY A 381 10.58 -4.51 -17.72
C GLY A 381 9.81 -3.73 -18.79
N ALA A 382 8.55 -4.08 -18.99
CA ALA A 382 7.66 -3.39 -19.93
C ALA A 382 7.46 -1.92 -19.52
N TRP A 383 7.13 -1.67 -18.26
CA TRP A 383 6.95 -0.31 -17.72
C TRP A 383 8.23 0.53 -17.85
N LYS A 384 9.39 -0.05 -17.57
CA LYS A 384 10.67 0.63 -17.76
C LYS A 384 10.94 0.93 -19.23
N LYS A 385 10.76 -0.03 -20.14
CA LYS A 385 10.94 0.19 -21.58
C LYS A 385 10.03 1.33 -22.07
N ALA A 386 8.75 1.29 -21.76
CA ALA A 386 7.80 2.36 -22.09
C ALA A 386 8.16 3.72 -21.48
N THR A 387 8.69 3.73 -20.24
CA THR A 387 9.18 4.97 -19.60
C THR A 387 10.34 5.61 -20.38
N TRP A 388 11.18 4.83 -21.04
CA TRP A 388 12.39 5.31 -21.73
C TRP A 388 12.24 5.34 -23.25
N ALA A 389 11.07 5.00 -23.78
CA ALA A 389 10.77 5.11 -25.21
C ALA A 389 10.58 6.57 -25.67
N PHE A 390 10.48 7.50 -24.74
CA PHE A 390 10.39 8.96 -24.95
C PHE A 390 11.70 9.65 -24.67
#